data_8e6f86ef3839a54f01402cd21d458281
#
_entry.id   8e6f86ef3839a54f01402cd21d458281
#
_cell.length_a   1.000
_cell.length_b   1.000
_cell.length_c   1.000
_cell.angle_alpha   90.00
_cell.angle_beta   90.00
_cell.angle_gamma   90.00
#
_symmetry.space_group_name_H-M   'P 1'
#
loop_
_entity.id
_entity.type
_entity.pdbx_description
1 polymer ?
#
loop_
_entity_poly.entity_id
_entity_poly.type
_entity_poly.pdbx_seq_one_letter_code
_entity_poly.pdbx_strand_id
1 'polypeptide(L)'
;MPAFIFILLPLNCPVSASDSNETYVLGKATRDGIGKFYMGREISKVMGHLGASWLERPKREQEERTDLLIKGLDLNPDDKVADIGSGSGYFSFRMAKLVPQGKVYAVDISPQMIGIVRSKMAQQNVTNIEPVQSTISQTKLPPNSIDAALIVDAYHEFSHPLEMATSILESLKPGGKLVLIEYRLEDPNVPIKLLHKMTEKQAKKEMKVAGFKWEKTLRMLPQQHFMIFRKPT
;
A
#
# COMPACT_ATOMS: atom_id res chain seq x y z
N MET A 1 6.18 -63.91 50.17
CA MET A 1 5.71 -62.53 49.90
C MET A 1 6.40 -62.04 48.68
N PRO A 2 5.73 -61.84 47.51
CA PRO A 2 6.35 -61.30 46.30
C PRO A 2 6.23 -59.77 46.35
N ALA A 3 7.34 -59.08 46.05
CA ALA A 3 7.44 -57.64 45.94
C ALA A 3 6.94 -57.20 44.55
N PHE A 4 5.95 -56.34 44.58
CA PHE A 4 5.47 -55.65 43.33
C PHE A 4 6.38 -54.45 43.05
N ILE A 5 7.06 -54.49 41.88
CA ILE A 5 7.80 -53.34 41.35
C ILE A 5 6.84 -52.56 40.47
N PHE A 6 6.51 -51.33 40.90
CA PHE A 6 5.81 -50.36 40.08
C PHE A 6 6.78 -49.68 39.13
N ILE A 7 6.67 -49.96 37.82
CA ILE A 7 7.38 -49.23 36.78
C ILE A 7 6.54 -47.98 36.43
N LEU A 8 7.02 -46.80 36.83
CA LEU A 8 6.51 -45.52 36.35
C LEU A 8 7.03 -45.27 34.93
N LEU A 9 6.16 -45.36 33.94
CA LEU A 9 6.42 -44.88 32.59
C LEU A 9 6.26 -43.35 32.56
N PRO A 10 7.22 -42.59 32.00
CA PRO A 10 7.05 -41.16 31.81
C PRO A 10 6.02 -40.90 30.70
N LEU A 11 4.97 -40.16 31.03
CA LEU A 11 4.07 -39.58 30.04
C LEU A 11 4.83 -38.49 29.24
N ASN A 12 5.34 -38.86 28.07
CA ASN A 12 5.77 -37.89 27.08
C ASN A 12 4.51 -37.29 26.43
N CYS A 13 4.08 -36.12 26.93
CA CYS A 13 3.20 -35.24 26.14
C CYS A 13 3.99 -34.68 24.98
N PRO A 14 3.56 -34.90 23.73
CA PRO A 14 4.14 -34.17 22.61
C PRO A 14 3.75 -32.69 22.78
N VAL A 15 4.72 -31.83 23.04
CA VAL A 15 4.59 -30.39 22.83
C VAL A 15 4.44 -30.20 21.33
N SER A 16 3.22 -30.05 20.87
CA SER A 16 2.91 -29.61 19.52
C SER A 16 3.45 -28.18 19.39
N ALA A 17 4.64 -28.05 18.85
CA ALA A 17 5.09 -26.77 18.29
C ALA A 17 4.16 -26.46 17.12
N SER A 18 3.15 -25.63 17.35
CA SER A 18 2.42 -24.99 16.27
C SER A 18 3.38 -23.99 15.61
N ASP A 19 4.07 -24.43 14.56
CA ASP A 19 4.65 -23.53 13.57
C ASP A 19 3.48 -22.79 12.89
N SER A 20 2.95 -21.79 13.56
CA SER A 20 1.99 -20.85 12.97
C SER A 20 2.77 -19.91 12.05
N ASN A 21 3.08 -20.40 10.85
CA ASN A 21 3.56 -19.59 9.74
C ASN A 21 2.36 -18.85 9.10
N GLU A 22 1.45 -18.34 9.94
CA GLU A 22 0.30 -17.58 9.51
C GLU A 22 0.75 -16.17 9.11
N THR A 23 0.59 -15.84 7.83
CA THR A 23 0.88 -14.51 7.28
C THR A 23 0.11 -13.42 8.02
N TYR A 24 -1.10 -13.74 8.48
CA TYR A 24 -2.01 -12.85 9.18
C TYR A 24 -2.47 -13.44 10.50
N VAL A 25 -2.62 -12.57 11.50
CA VAL A 25 -3.22 -12.94 12.79
C VAL A 25 -4.57 -12.24 12.91
N LEU A 26 -5.60 -12.98 13.33
CA LEU A 26 -6.90 -12.41 13.65
C LEU A 26 -6.98 -12.12 15.15
N GLY A 27 -7.55 -10.97 15.51
CA GLY A 27 -7.69 -10.52 16.88
C GLY A 27 -8.87 -9.59 17.07
N LYS A 28 -9.00 -9.04 18.27
CA LYS A 28 -10.05 -8.06 18.56
C LYS A 28 -9.77 -6.77 17.79
N ALA A 29 -10.73 -6.35 16.95
CA ALA A 29 -10.65 -5.10 16.22
C ALA A 29 -10.65 -3.90 17.18
N THR A 30 -9.75 -2.94 16.92
CA THR A 30 -9.84 -1.61 17.54
C THR A 30 -10.92 -0.78 16.83
N ARG A 31 -11.20 0.44 17.33
CA ARG A 31 -12.22 1.33 16.73
C ARG A 31 -12.00 1.61 15.25
N ASP A 32 -10.74 1.84 14.86
CA ASP A 32 -10.34 2.22 13.50
C ASP A 32 -9.71 1.05 12.71
N GLY A 33 -9.57 -0.14 13.32
CA GLY A 33 -8.99 -1.34 12.72
C GLY A 33 -10.01 -2.38 12.32
N ILE A 34 -9.57 -3.38 11.56
CA ILE A 34 -10.40 -4.50 11.09
C ILE A 34 -10.19 -5.79 11.89
N GLY A 35 -9.35 -5.79 12.94
CA GLY A 35 -9.01 -6.97 13.73
C GLY A 35 -8.14 -7.99 12.99
N LYS A 36 -7.54 -7.61 11.88
CA LYS A 36 -6.56 -8.39 11.13
C LYS A 36 -5.20 -7.74 11.26
N PHE A 37 -4.21 -8.53 11.65
CA PHE A 37 -2.85 -8.07 11.91
C PHE A 37 -1.89 -8.64 10.88
N TYR A 38 -1.01 -7.80 10.37
CA TYR A 38 0.08 -8.18 9.48
C TYR A 38 1.42 -7.75 10.07
N MET A 39 2.29 -8.71 10.31
CA MET A 39 3.63 -8.50 10.86
C MET A 39 3.66 -7.63 12.14
N GLY A 40 2.61 -7.73 12.98
CA GLY A 40 2.47 -7.02 14.25
C GLY A 40 1.69 -5.69 14.19
N ARG A 41 1.27 -5.25 13.00
CA ARG A 41 0.45 -4.06 12.77
C ARG A 41 -1.01 -4.46 12.56
N GLU A 42 -1.97 -3.82 13.25
CA GLU A 42 -3.38 -3.92 12.88
C GLU A 42 -3.65 -3.13 11.59
N ILE A 43 -4.39 -3.75 10.68
CA ILE A 43 -4.80 -3.12 9.42
C ILE A 43 -5.96 -2.16 9.70
N SER A 44 -5.90 -0.94 9.17
CA SER A 44 -6.96 0.05 9.35
C SER A 44 -8.19 -0.27 8.49
N LYS A 45 -9.32 0.33 8.86
CA LYS A 45 -10.51 0.35 8.01
C LYS A 45 -10.26 1.21 6.77
N VAL A 46 -10.80 0.77 5.63
CA VAL A 46 -10.72 1.50 4.36
C VAL A 46 -11.56 2.77 4.43
N MET A 47 -11.02 3.88 3.93
CA MET A 47 -11.78 5.09 3.69
C MET A 47 -12.71 4.89 2.48
N GLY A 48 -14.02 4.84 2.72
CA GLY A 48 -15.00 4.68 1.65
C GLY A 48 -15.10 5.91 0.73
N HIS A 49 -15.78 5.73 -0.41
CA HIS A 49 -15.97 6.78 -1.43
C HIS A 49 -16.65 8.06 -0.93
N LEU A 50 -17.40 8.01 0.17
CA LEU A 50 -17.96 9.19 0.84
C LEU A 50 -16.86 10.14 1.34
N GLY A 51 -15.65 9.66 1.56
CA GLY A 51 -14.47 10.46 1.89
C GLY A 51 -13.76 11.10 0.68
N ALA A 52 -14.25 10.93 -0.55
CA ALA A 52 -13.60 11.45 -1.75
C ALA A 52 -13.37 12.97 -1.72
N SER A 53 -14.28 13.74 -1.12
CA SER A 53 -14.15 15.19 -0.97
C SER A 53 -12.94 15.58 -0.10
N TRP A 54 -12.57 14.75 0.88
CA TRP A 54 -11.39 14.97 1.70
C TRP A 54 -10.09 14.83 0.89
N LEU A 55 -10.07 13.92 -0.10
CA LEU A 55 -8.92 13.74 -1.02
C LEU A 55 -8.71 14.97 -1.92
N GLU A 56 -9.76 15.73 -2.20
CA GLU A 56 -9.73 16.92 -3.06
C GLU A 56 -9.75 18.24 -2.27
N ARG A 57 -9.53 18.20 -0.95
CA ARG A 57 -9.59 19.41 -0.12
C ARG A 57 -8.59 20.48 -0.59
N PRO A 58 -8.98 21.75 -0.63
CA PRO A 58 -8.13 22.82 -1.18
C PRO A 58 -6.77 22.98 -0.48
N LYS A 59 -6.71 22.67 0.83
CA LYS A 59 -5.49 22.79 1.63
C LYS A 59 -4.52 21.62 1.46
N ARG A 60 -4.91 20.53 0.77
CA ARG A 60 -4.09 19.32 0.66
C ARG A 60 -2.69 19.59 0.17
N GLU A 61 -2.55 20.44 -0.87
CA GLU A 61 -1.24 20.76 -1.42
C GLU A 61 -0.33 21.46 -0.40
N GLN A 62 -0.87 22.39 0.41
CA GLN A 62 -0.11 23.06 1.47
C GLN A 62 0.26 22.10 2.61
N GLU A 63 -0.70 21.23 3.02
CA GLU A 63 -0.54 20.33 4.16
C GLU A 63 0.43 19.18 3.87
N GLU A 64 0.36 18.62 2.66
CA GLU A 64 1.11 17.42 2.27
C GLU A 64 2.27 17.71 1.32
N ARG A 65 2.36 18.92 0.74
CA ARG A 65 3.33 19.30 -0.30
C ARG A 65 3.28 18.33 -1.48
N THR A 66 2.06 18.12 -2.00
CA THR A 66 1.82 17.23 -3.14
C THR A 66 2.56 17.66 -4.41
N ASP A 67 2.91 18.95 -4.52
CA ASP A 67 3.82 19.49 -5.55
C ASP A 67 5.21 18.84 -5.48
N LEU A 68 5.79 18.75 -4.28
CA LEU A 68 7.07 18.07 -4.08
C LEU A 68 6.96 16.56 -4.28
N LEU A 69 5.86 15.95 -3.84
CA LEU A 69 5.62 14.53 -4.07
C LEU A 69 5.65 14.21 -5.56
N ILE A 70 4.88 14.93 -6.36
CA ILE A 70 4.79 14.73 -7.81
C ILE A 70 6.16 14.94 -8.47
N LYS A 71 6.89 16.00 -8.10
CA LYS A 71 8.26 16.25 -8.59
C LYS A 71 9.22 15.13 -8.23
N GLY A 72 9.10 14.60 -7.02
CA GLY A 72 9.96 13.52 -6.51
C GLY A 72 9.72 12.16 -7.16
N LEU A 73 8.62 11.98 -7.91
CA LEU A 73 8.38 10.75 -8.66
C LEU A 73 9.41 10.56 -9.77
N ASP A 74 9.98 11.64 -10.32
CA ASP A 74 11.02 11.60 -11.36
C ASP A 74 10.61 10.63 -12.48
N LEU A 75 9.51 10.98 -13.17
CA LEU A 75 8.91 10.19 -14.26
C LEU A 75 9.42 10.67 -15.62
N ASN A 76 9.62 9.73 -16.54
CA ASN A 76 9.85 10.04 -17.94
C ASN A 76 8.53 10.27 -18.68
N PRO A 77 8.52 11.07 -19.76
CA PRO A 77 7.29 11.39 -20.50
C PRO A 77 6.54 10.18 -21.09
N ASP A 78 7.21 9.06 -21.32
CA ASP A 78 6.69 7.82 -21.88
C ASP A 78 6.44 6.71 -20.85
N ASP A 79 6.69 6.97 -19.55
CA ASP A 79 6.48 6.00 -18.48
C ASP A 79 5.01 5.55 -18.40
N LYS A 80 4.82 4.26 -18.12
CA LYS A 80 3.56 3.68 -17.69
C LYS A 80 3.55 3.59 -16.18
N VAL A 81 2.65 4.30 -15.54
CA VAL A 81 2.62 4.47 -14.08
C VAL A 81 1.30 3.96 -13.51
N ALA A 82 1.34 3.28 -12.37
CA ALA A 82 0.14 2.91 -11.64
C ALA A 82 -0.02 3.76 -10.38
N ASP A 83 -1.22 4.33 -10.18
CA ASP A 83 -1.69 4.97 -8.96
C ASP A 83 -2.53 3.93 -8.20
N ILE A 84 -1.97 3.32 -7.16
CA ILE A 84 -2.59 2.20 -6.44
C ILE A 84 -3.33 2.71 -5.20
N GLY A 85 -4.64 2.46 -5.12
CA GLY A 85 -5.53 3.15 -4.19
C GLY A 85 -5.78 4.58 -4.66
N SER A 86 -6.05 4.75 -5.96
CA SER A 86 -6.12 6.06 -6.63
C SER A 86 -7.22 6.99 -6.09
N GLY A 87 -8.22 6.43 -5.40
CA GLY A 87 -9.35 7.19 -4.88
C GLY A 87 -10.03 8.03 -5.97
N SER A 88 -10.14 9.33 -5.73
CA SER A 88 -10.71 10.30 -6.69
C SER A 88 -9.82 10.60 -7.90
N GLY A 89 -8.63 10.00 -7.98
CA GLY A 89 -7.64 10.24 -9.04
C GLY A 89 -6.78 11.49 -8.79
N TYR A 90 -6.72 12.00 -7.57
CA TYR A 90 -5.97 13.23 -7.27
C TYR A 90 -4.54 13.20 -7.81
N PHE A 91 -3.81 12.12 -7.61
CA PHE A 91 -2.45 11.93 -8.14
C PHE A 91 -2.45 11.44 -9.59
N SER A 92 -3.42 10.61 -9.99
CA SER A 92 -3.53 10.11 -11.37
C SER A 92 -3.55 11.26 -12.39
N PHE A 93 -4.39 12.30 -12.16
CA PHE A 93 -4.49 13.46 -13.07
C PHE A 93 -3.22 14.32 -13.07
N ARG A 94 -2.48 14.37 -11.96
CA ARG A 94 -1.18 15.07 -11.90
C ARG A 94 -0.09 14.31 -12.64
N MET A 95 -0.03 13.00 -12.45
CA MET A 95 0.91 12.14 -13.16
C MET A 95 0.63 12.10 -14.67
N ALA A 96 -0.63 12.10 -15.09
CA ALA A 96 -1.00 12.11 -16.50
C ALA A 96 -0.39 13.29 -17.28
N LYS A 97 -0.19 14.44 -16.63
CA LYS A 97 0.48 15.61 -17.22
C LYS A 97 1.99 15.40 -17.38
N LEU A 98 2.60 14.55 -16.54
CA LEU A 98 4.03 14.26 -16.60
C LEU A 98 4.36 13.17 -17.63
N VAL A 99 3.41 12.30 -17.94
CA VAL A 99 3.59 11.19 -18.87
C VAL A 99 2.69 11.33 -20.12
N PRO A 100 2.85 12.42 -20.91
CA PRO A 100 1.95 12.70 -22.03
C PRO A 100 2.06 11.67 -23.18
N GLN A 101 3.17 10.94 -23.28
CA GLN A 101 3.41 9.86 -24.23
C GLN A 101 3.24 8.48 -23.59
N GLY A 102 3.12 8.44 -22.27
CA GLY A 102 2.92 7.24 -21.47
C GLY A 102 1.46 7.01 -21.08
N LYS A 103 1.24 6.37 -19.95
CA LYS A 103 -0.10 6.06 -19.44
C LYS A 103 -0.11 6.01 -17.91
N VAL A 104 -1.21 6.45 -17.32
CA VAL A 104 -1.48 6.28 -15.88
C VAL A 104 -2.61 5.27 -15.70
N TYR A 105 -2.35 4.20 -14.96
CA TYR A 105 -3.38 3.27 -14.49
C TYR A 105 -3.88 3.74 -13.13
N ALA A 106 -5.12 4.23 -13.08
CA ALA A 106 -5.80 4.60 -11.83
C ALA A 106 -6.46 3.35 -11.24
N VAL A 107 -5.77 2.71 -10.28
CA VAL A 107 -6.15 1.41 -9.72
C VAL A 107 -6.83 1.62 -8.38
N ASP A 108 -8.08 1.18 -8.25
CA ASP A 108 -8.83 1.26 -7.00
C ASP A 108 -9.78 0.06 -6.85
N ILE A 109 -10.06 -0.33 -5.61
CA ILE A 109 -10.99 -1.42 -5.30
C ILE A 109 -12.45 -0.95 -5.41
N SER A 110 -12.71 0.34 -5.14
CA SER A 110 -14.05 0.91 -5.12
C SER A 110 -14.54 1.23 -6.53
N PRO A 111 -15.62 0.58 -7.01
CA PRO A 111 -16.22 0.93 -8.30
C PRO A 111 -16.73 2.38 -8.33
N GLN A 112 -17.11 2.95 -7.18
CA GLN A 112 -17.52 4.34 -7.07
C GLN A 112 -16.35 5.30 -7.30
N MET A 113 -15.16 5.02 -6.74
CA MET A 113 -13.95 5.81 -6.99
C MET A 113 -13.55 5.72 -8.47
N ILE A 114 -13.59 4.54 -9.06
CA ILE A 114 -13.37 4.34 -10.51
C ILE A 114 -14.37 5.17 -11.34
N GLY A 115 -15.64 5.23 -10.92
CA GLY A 115 -16.66 6.08 -11.54
C GLY A 115 -16.33 7.58 -11.48
N ILE A 116 -15.81 8.05 -10.34
CA ILE A 116 -15.36 9.44 -10.16
C ILE A 116 -14.21 9.75 -11.13
N VAL A 117 -13.21 8.87 -11.23
CA VAL A 117 -12.09 9.05 -12.15
C VAL A 117 -12.57 9.13 -13.60
N ARG A 118 -13.46 8.22 -14.03
CA ARG A 118 -14.04 8.27 -15.40
C ARG A 118 -14.78 9.56 -15.68
N SER A 119 -15.59 10.05 -14.75
CA SER A 119 -16.31 11.31 -14.89
C SER A 119 -15.37 12.50 -15.03
N LYS A 120 -14.32 12.56 -14.21
CA LYS A 120 -13.28 13.61 -14.30
C LYS A 120 -12.49 13.56 -15.61
N MET A 121 -12.16 12.35 -16.10
CA MET A 121 -11.50 12.19 -17.41
C MET A 121 -12.32 12.81 -18.54
N ALA A 122 -13.64 12.51 -18.57
CA ALA A 122 -14.53 13.09 -19.59
C ALA A 122 -14.66 14.61 -19.45
N GLN A 123 -14.80 15.14 -18.24
CA GLN A 123 -14.90 16.57 -17.97
C GLN A 123 -13.63 17.35 -18.36
N GLN A 124 -12.45 16.76 -18.18
CA GLN A 124 -11.17 17.40 -18.42
C GLN A 124 -10.51 17.00 -19.75
N ASN A 125 -11.18 16.17 -20.55
CA ASN A 125 -10.66 15.63 -21.82
C ASN A 125 -9.29 14.92 -21.67
N VAL A 126 -9.08 14.19 -20.55
CA VAL A 126 -7.84 13.45 -20.30
C VAL A 126 -7.99 12.04 -20.86
N THR A 127 -7.06 11.63 -21.75
CA THR A 127 -7.15 10.36 -22.51
C THR A 127 -6.08 9.34 -22.12
N ASN A 128 -5.03 9.76 -21.42
CA ASN A 128 -3.91 8.88 -21.03
C ASN A 128 -4.03 8.34 -19.60
N ILE A 129 -5.24 8.36 -19.00
CA ILE A 129 -5.56 7.62 -17.77
C ILE A 129 -6.41 6.41 -18.14
N GLU A 130 -6.14 5.28 -17.50
CA GLU A 130 -6.93 4.05 -17.61
C GLU A 130 -7.41 3.62 -16.20
N PRO A 131 -8.71 3.78 -15.89
CA PRO A 131 -9.26 3.33 -14.63
C PRO A 131 -9.35 1.81 -14.57
N VAL A 132 -8.73 1.19 -13.56
CA VAL A 132 -8.68 -0.26 -13.35
C VAL A 132 -9.29 -0.62 -12.01
N GLN A 133 -10.33 -1.43 -12.01
CA GLN A 133 -10.89 -1.94 -10.76
C GLN A 133 -10.08 -3.14 -10.28
N SER A 134 -9.38 -2.99 -9.16
CA SER A 134 -8.61 -4.02 -8.48
C SER A 134 -9.48 -4.97 -7.66
N THR A 135 -8.84 -5.98 -7.06
CA THR A 135 -9.40 -6.77 -5.96
C THR A 135 -8.70 -6.40 -4.65
N ILE A 136 -9.05 -7.08 -3.55
CA ILE A 136 -8.37 -6.89 -2.26
C ILE A 136 -6.90 -7.36 -2.26
N SER A 137 -6.50 -8.15 -3.27
CA SER A 137 -5.20 -8.83 -3.33
C SER A 137 -4.47 -8.70 -4.67
N GLN A 138 -5.10 -8.10 -5.69
CA GLN A 138 -4.54 -8.03 -7.04
C GLN A 138 -4.83 -6.68 -7.69
N THR A 139 -3.81 -6.10 -8.32
CA THR A 139 -3.91 -4.86 -9.11
C THR A 139 -4.71 -5.02 -10.39
N LYS A 140 -4.78 -6.23 -10.96
CA LYS A 140 -5.30 -6.54 -12.30
C LYS A 140 -4.48 -5.94 -13.46
N LEU A 141 -3.27 -5.48 -13.19
CA LEU A 141 -2.34 -5.04 -14.21
C LEU A 141 -1.55 -6.23 -14.77
N PRO A 142 -1.21 -6.22 -16.07
CA PRO A 142 -0.37 -7.27 -16.65
C PRO A 142 1.03 -7.31 -16.02
N PRO A 143 1.68 -8.48 -15.97
CA PRO A 143 3.07 -8.58 -15.52
C PRO A 143 4.02 -7.72 -16.37
N ASN A 144 5.04 -7.14 -15.72
CA ASN A 144 6.10 -6.34 -16.37
C ASN A 144 5.57 -5.23 -17.30
N SER A 145 4.44 -4.62 -16.94
CA SER A 145 3.74 -3.66 -17.80
C SER A 145 3.95 -2.19 -17.40
N ILE A 146 4.41 -1.93 -16.17
CA ILE A 146 4.57 -0.57 -15.65
C ILE A 146 6.01 -0.27 -15.23
N ASP A 147 6.41 1.00 -15.40
CA ASP A 147 7.74 1.52 -15.04
C ASP A 147 7.79 1.95 -13.57
N ALA A 148 6.68 2.47 -13.07
CA ALA A 148 6.55 2.92 -11.69
C ALA A 148 5.15 2.64 -11.12
N ALA A 149 5.09 2.46 -9.80
CA ALA A 149 3.86 2.44 -9.02
C ALA A 149 3.94 3.48 -7.91
N LEU A 150 2.83 4.15 -7.62
CA LEU A 150 2.65 5.09 -6.52
C LEU A 150 1.55 4.57 -5.59
N ILE A 151 1.80 4.63 -4.29
CA ILE A 151 0.79 4.44 -3.24
C ILE A 151 0.88 5.66 -2.32
N VAL A 152 -0.24 6.36 -2.09
CA VAL A 152 -0.28 7.51 -1.18
C VAL A 152 -1.35 7.32 -0.13
N ASP A 153 -0.91 7.18 1.12
CA ASP A 153 -1.76 7.07 2.31
C ASP A 153 -2.90 6.03 2.14
N ALA A 154 -2.57 4.88 1.55
CA ALA A 154 -3.53 3.81 1.24
C ALA A 154 -3.05 2.42 1.64
N TYR A 155 -1.74 2.16 1.68
CA TYR A 155 -1.20 0.82 1.95
C TYR A 155 -1.59 0.31 3.35
N HIS A 156 -1.68 1.20 4.33
CA HIS A 156 -2.09 0.84 5.69
C HIS A 156 -3.53 0.30 5.77
N GLU A 157 -4.36 0.53 4.73
CA GLU A 157 -5.73 0.06 4.60
C GLU A 157 -5.86 -1.29 3.85
N PHE A 158 -4.80 -1.78 3.21
CA PHE A 158 -4.86 -3.02 2.43
C PHE A 158 -5.12 -4.21 3.35
N SER A 159 -6.27 -4.88 3.17
CA SER A 159 -6.64 -6.06 3.95
C SER A 159 -5.79 -7.30 3.63
N HIS A 160 -5.11 -7.31 2.49
CA HIS A 160 -4.17 -8.33 2.02
C HIS A 160 -2.88 -7.67 1.51
N PRO A 161 -2.11 -7.02 2.43
CA PRO A 161 -0.97 -6.19 2.04
C PRO A 161 0.15 -6.98 1.36
N LEU A 162 0.42 -8.23 1.75
CA LEU A 162 1.44 -9.06 1.12
C LEU A 162 1.07 -9.39 -0.32
N GLU A 163 -0.14 -9.90 -0.54
CA GLU A 163 -0.63 -10.29 -1.86
C GLU A 163 -0.71 -9.09 -2.81
N MET A 164 -1.21 -7.96 -2.33
CA MET A 164 -1.28 -6.73 -3.13
C MET A 164 0.12 -6.22 -3.48
N ALA A 165 1.06 -6.18 -2.50
CA ALA A 165 2.43 -5.77 -2.76
C ALA A 165 3.14 -6.71 -3.74
N THR A 166 2.89 -8.03 -3.66
CA THR A 166 3.39 -9.02 -4.62
C THR A 166 2.81 -8.77 -6.01
N SER A 167 1.49 -8.52 -6.12
CA SER A 167 0.86 -8.18 -7.40
C SER A 167 1.41 -6.90 -8.03
N ILE A 168 1.73 -5.89 -7.20
CA ILE A 168 2.41 -4.66 -7.67
C ILE A 168 3.82 -5.00 -8.17
N LEU A 169 4.58 -5.81 -7.42
CA LEU A 169 5.92 -6.25 -7.81
C LEU A 169 5.89 -6.97 -9.16
N GLU A 170 4.94 -7.89 -9.35
CA GLU A 170 4.77 -8.61 -10.62
C GLU A 170 4.47 -7.67 -11.79
N SER A 171 3.62 -6.65 -11.57
CA SER A 171 3.22 -5.69 -12.60
C SER A 171 4.38 -4.77 -13.03
N LEU A 172 5.32 -4.49 -12.12
CA LEU A 172 6.49 -3.67 -12.42
C LEU A 172 7.45 -4.37 -13.39
N LYS A 173 8.05 -3.63 -14.31
CA LYS A 173 9.18 -4.09 -15.11
C LYS A 173 10.40 -4.38 -14.21
N PRO A 174 11.36 -5.23 -14.61
CA PRO A 174 12.63 -5.39 -13.91
C PRO A 174 13.30 -4.02 -13.66
N GLY A 175 13.74 -3.75 -12.43
CA GLY A 175 14.28 -2.44 -12.03
C GLY A 175 13.24 -1.33 -11.84
N GLY A 176 11.97 -1.57 -12.13
CA GLY A 176 10.87 -0.62 -11.91
C GLY A 176 10.75 -0.21 -10.44
N LYS A 177 10.17 0.96 -10.19
CA LYS A 177 10.10 1.54 -8.84
C LYS A 177 8.70 1.53 -8.26
N LEU A 178 8.61 1.24 -6.95
CA LEU A 178 7.46 1.54 -6.11
C LEU A 178 7.79 2.74 -5.24
N VAL A 179 6.97 3.79 -5.30
CA VAL A 179 7.01 4.93 -4.38
C VAL A 179 5.86 4.76 -3.40
N LEU A 180 6.22 4.57 -2.13
CA LEU A 180 5.27 4.40 -1.03
C LEU A 180 5.31 5.66 -0.15
N ILE A 181 4.18 6.34 -0.08
CA ILE A 181 3.96 7.52 0.75
C ILE A 181 3.01 7.12 1.87
N GLU A 182 3.44 7.34 3.12
CA GLU A 182 2.65 7.05 4.31
C GLU A 182 2.89 8.09 5.40
N TYR A 183 1.87 8.48 6.14
CA TYR A 183 2.01 9.39 7.26
C TYR A 183 2.94 8.80 8.33
N ARG A 184 3.84 9.68 8.87
CA ARG A 184 4.85 9.26 9.85
C ARG A 184 4.22 8.90 11.20
N LEU A 185 4.33 7.65 11.61
CA LEU A 185 3.94 7.20 12.93
C LEU A 185 4.93 7.67 14.00
N GLU A 186 6.19 7.87 13.63
CA GLU A 186 7.27 8.35 14.50
C GLU A 186 7.08 9.80 14.96
N ASP A 187 6.27 10.57 14.22
CA ASP A 187 6.00 11.97 14.57
C ASP A 187 4.63 12.09 15.26
N PRO A 188 4.59 12.39 16.56
CA PRO A 188 3.33 12.55 17.31
C PRO A 188 2.53 13.78 16.87
N ASN A 189 3.15 14.76 16.20
CA ASN A 189 2.49 15.98 15.74
C ASN A 189 1.74 15.81 14.42
N VAL A 190 1.91 14.69 13.72
CA VAL A 190 1.12 14.40 12.51
C VAL A 190 -0.34 14.14 12.91
N PRO A 191 -1.31 15.00 12.51
CA PRO A 191 -2.69 15.01 13.02
C PRO A 191 -3.58 13.98 12.34
N ILE A 192 -3.09 12.74 12.22
CA ILE A 192 -3.75 11.62 11.56
C ILE A 192 -3.96 10.51 12.60
N LYS A 193 -5.06 9.76 12.48
CA LYS A 193 -5.37 8.62 13.34
C LYS A 193 -4.23 7.59 13.34
N LEU A 194 -4.04 6.93 14.47
CA LEU A 194 -2.88 6.06 14.71
C LEU A 194 -2.72 4.96 13.66
N LEU A 195 -3.81 4.25 13.30
CA LEU A 195 -3.76 3.15 12.34
C LEU A 195 -3.62 3.61 10.88
N HIS A 196 -3.80 4.90 10.62
CA HIS A 196 -3.56 5.50 9.29
C HIS A 196 -2.15 6.10 9.17
N LYS A 197 -1.24 5.70 10.06
CA LYS A 197 0.19 6.05 10.03
C LYS A 197 1.04 4.79 10.03
N MET A 198 2.21 4.87 9.43
CA MET A 198 3.19 3.78 9.43
C MET A 198 4.58 4.28 9.82
N THR A 199 5.35 3.41 10.50
CA THR A 199 6.79 3.69 10.65
C THR A 199 7.54 3.29 9.39
N GLU A 200 8.62 4.03 9.08
CA GLU A 200 9.52 3.67 7.98
C GLU A 200 10.06 2.24 8.15
N LYS A 201 10.37 1.84 9.39
CA LYS A 201 10.83 0.49 9.74
C LYS A 201 9.80 -0.58 9.36
N GLN A 202 8.53 -0.36 9.69
CA GLN A 202 7.46 -1.31 9.38
C GLN A 202 7.23 -1.42 7.88
N ALA A 203 7.16 -0.29 7.17
CA ALA A 203 7.00 -0.27 5.72
C ALA A 203 8.13 -1.03 5.01
N LYS A 204 9.38 -0.78 5.40
CA LYS A 204 10.55 -1.51 4.86
C LYS A 204 10.49 -3.02 5.13
N LYS A 205 10.04 -3.41 6.33
CA LYS A 205 9.90 -4.82 6.70
C LYS A 205 8.87 -5.52 5.82
N GLU A 206 7.69 -4.91 5.62
CA GLU A 206 6.59 -5.46 4.82
C GLU A 206 6.95 -5.53 3.33
N MET A 207 7.53 -4.47 2.76
CA MET A 207 7.98 -4.44 1.37
C MET A 207 9.09 -5.45 1.07
N LYS A 208 10.01 -5.67 2.02
CA LYS A 208 11.07 -6.69 1.88
C LYS A 208 10.48 -8.09 1.75
N VAL A 209 9.46 -8.43 2.54
CA VAL A 209 8.80 -9.75 2.46
C VAL A 209 8.08 -9.94 1.14
N ALA A 210 7.52 -8.88 0.57
CA ALA A 210 6.91 -8.90 -0.77
C ALA A 210 7.94 -8.97 -1.92
N GLY A 211 9.25 -8.92 -1.62
CA GLY A 211 10.33 -9.06 -2.61
C GLY A 211 10.93 -7.75 -3.10
N PHE A 212 10.50 -6.61 -2.60
CA PHE A 212 11.07 -5.31 -2.95
C PHE A 212 12.43 -5.07 -2.27
N LYS A 213 13.33 -4.36 -2.97
CA LYS A 213 14.55 -3.80 -2.38
C LYS A 213 14.32 -2.32 -2.06
N TRP A 214 14.53 -1.94 -0.80
CA TRP A 214 14.54 -0.52 -0.43
C TRP A 214 15.74 0.18 -1.07
N GLU A 215 15.49 1.33 -1.71
CA GLU A 215 16.52 2.17 -2.32
C GLU A 215 16.89 3.34 -1.40
N LYS A 216 15.90 4.19 -1.12
CA LYS A 216 16.09 5.38 -0.28
C LYS A 216 14.77 5.93 0.26
N THR A 217 14.88 6.80 1.26
CA THR A 217 13.77 7.61 1.77
C THR A 217 14.13 9.08 1.61
N LEU A 218 13.28 9.85 0.90
CA LEU A 218 13.41 11.29 0.75
C LEU A 218 12.68 12.00 1.89
N ARG A 219 13.34 12.96 2.54
CA ARG A 219 12.78 13.69 3.68
C ARG A 219 12.30 15.08 3.26
N MET A 220 11.45 15.13 2.24
CA MET A 220 11.00 16.39 1.65
C MET A 220 9.53 16.72 1.91
N LEU A 221 8.76 15.75 2.42
CA LEU A 221 7.36 15.95 2.76
C LEU A 221 7.20 16.32 4.24
N PRO A 222 6.28 17.23 4.59
CA PRO A 222 6.14 17.71 5.97
C PRO A 222 5.62 16.63 6.92
N GLN A 223 4.72 15.73 6.46
CA GLN A 223 3.99 14.80 7.32
C GLN A 223 4.20 13.33 6.95
N GLN A 224 4.65 13.03 5.73
CA GLN A 224 4.77 11.67 5.22
C GLN A 224 6.23 11.24 5.02
N HIS A 225 6.45 9.93 5.04
CA HIS A 225 7.60 9.29 4.44
C HIS A 225 7.45 9.30 2.92
N PHE A 226 8.54 9.52 2.19
CA PHE A 226 8.63 9.28 0.76
C PHE A 226 9.67 8.17 0.54
N MET A 227 9.19 6.93 0.45
CA MET A 227 10.03 5.74 0.38
C MET A 227 10.08 5.19 -1.04
N ILE A 228 11.27 4.95 -1.57
CA ILE A 228 11.47 4.36 -2.90
C ILE A 228 12.00 2.94 -2.74
N PHE A 229 11.30 2.02 -3.37
CA PHE A 229 11.65 0.61 -3.48
C PHE A 229 11.83 0.22 -4.93
N ARG A 230 12.62 -0.82 -5.20
CA ARG A 230 12.87 -1.36 -6.54
C ARG A 230 12.44 -2.81 -6.64
N LYS A 231 11.86 -3.16 -7.81
CA LYS A 231 11.81 -4.55 -8.22
C LYS A 231 13.25 -5.00 -8.56
N PRO A 232 13.73 -6.13 -8.03
CA PRO A 232 15.02 -6.70 -8.47
C PRO A 232 15.04 -6.93 -9.98
N THR A 233 16.23 -6.76 -10.58
CA THR A 233 16.52 -7.11 -11.99
C THR A 233 16.68 -8.59 -12.18
#